data_19f152a03f7da1373c395f524fd1eeb6
#
_entry.id   19f152a03f7da1373c395f524fd1eeb6
#
_cell.length_a   1.000
_cell.length_b   1.000
_cell.length_c   1.000
_cell.angle_alpha   90.00
_cell.angle_beta   90.00
_cell.angle_gamma   90.00
#
_symmetry.space_group_name_H-M   'P 1'
#
loop_
_entity.id
_entity.type
_entity.pdbx_description
1 polymer ?
#
loop_
_entity_poly.entity_id
_entity_poly.type
_entity_poly.pdbx_seq_one_letter_code
_entity_poly.pdbx_strand_id
1 'polypeptide(L)'
;MKRFLPLLMLTGLLFGQNNKPLSVNSLSWLTGSWQGPIGDNLLEETWLPPRAGTIVALVRSTNDSSTQFVEIVHIEEVNGTLELQLQLFDNSLSPITPEVYYFELTKLEENYVSFKGIGTRAHRTLSYERPEKDLFFIRFQPYEGDAVEIRLTSEKY
;
A
#
# COMPACT_ATOMS: atom_id res chain seq x y z
N MET A 1 -28.50 -65.63 13.11
CA MET A 1 -28.77 -64.36 12.41
C MET A 1 -27.63 -63.41 12.71
N LYS A 2 -26.68 -63.22 11.73
CA LYS A 2 -25.54 -62.33 11.85
C LYS A 2 -25.90 -61.02 11.16
N ARG A 3 -26.00 -59.90 11.93
CA ARG A 3 -26.24 -58.58 11.41
C ARG A 3 -24.92 -57.98 10.97
N PHE A 4 -24.77 -57.74 9.66
CA PHE A 4 -23.69 -56.94 9.09
C PHE A 4 -24.05 -55.48 9.23
N LEU A 5 -23.14 -54.69 9.85
CA LEU A 5 -23.21 -53.25 9.95
C LEU A 5 -22.32 -52.68 8.82
N PRO A 6 -22.81 -51.83 7.89
CA PRO A 6 -21.96 -51.21 6.90
C PRO A 6 -21.15 -50.06 7.53
N LEU A 7 -19.83 -50.16 7.36
CA LEU A 7 -18.87 -49.09 7.73
C LEU A 7 -18.95 -47.96 6.69
N LEU A 8 -19.54 -46.85 7.10
CA LEU A 8 -19.58 -45.64 6.25
C LEU A 8 -18.19 -45.00 6.27
N MET A 9 -17.43 -45.12 5.17
CA MET A 9 -16.20 -44.35 4.98
C MET A 9 -16.56 -42.90 4.63
N LEU A 10 -16.35 -42.02 5.57
CA LEU A 10 -16.43 -40.56 5.37
C LEU A 10 -15.14 -40.08 4.72
N THR A 11 -15.12 -39.98 3.37
CA THR A 11 -14.02 -39.36 2.63
C THR A 11 -14.06 -37.85 2.84
N GLY A 12 -13.26 -37.37 3.79
CA GLY A 12 -13.03 -35.94 3.97
C GLY A 12 -12.31 -35.35 2.76
N LEU A 13 -13.00 -34.54 1.97
CA LEU A 13 -12.41 -33.68 0.95
C LEU A 13 -11.58 -32.62 1.67
N LEU A 14 -10.28 -32.81 1.73
CA LEU A 14 -9.31 -31.77 2.07
C LEU A 14 -9.28 -30.76 0.92
N PHE A 15 -10.05 -29.68 1.03
CA PHE A 15 -9.83 -28.50 0.22
C PHE A 15 -8.49 -27.89 0.64
N GLY A 16 -7.43 -28.24 -0.05
CA GLY A 16 -6.17 -27.54 0.05
C GLY A 16 -6.39 -26.09 -0.40
N GLN A 17 -6.44 -25.15 0.54
CA GLN A 17 -6.33 -23.73 0.22
C GLN A 17 -4.93 -23.52 -0.35
N ASN A 18 -4.84 -23.39 -1.68
CA ASN A 18 -3.65 -22.89 -2.35
C ASN A 18 -3.45 -21.42 -1.96
N ASN A 19 -2.92 -21.17 -0.76
CA ASN A 19 -2.45 -19.84 -0.38
C ASN A 19 -1.18 -19.57 -1.19
N LYS A 20 -1.38 -19.03 -2.41
CA LYS A 20 -0.27 -18.50 -3.19
C LYS A 20 0.35 -17.36 -2.35
N PRO A 21 1.69 -17.35 -2.17
CA PRO A 21 2.35 -16.27 -1.47
C PRO A 21 1.95 -14.92 -2.07
N LEU A 22 1.73 -13.94 -1.22
CA LEU A 22 1.46 -12.56 -1.67
C LEU A 22 2.69 -12.02 -2.39
N SER A 23 2.46 -11.35 -3.51
CA SER A 23 3.53 -10.82 -4.34
C SER A 23 3.27 -9.35 -4.68
N VAL A 24 4.32 -8.55 -4.71
CA VAL A 24 4.26 -7.15 -5.17
C VAL A 24 3.76 -7.01 -6.61
N ASN A 25 3.81 -8.08 -7.41
CA ASN A 25 3.21 -8.08 -8.75
C ASN A 25 1.69 -7.85 -8.71
N SER A 26 1.02 -8.19 -7.61
CA SER A 26 -0.39 -7.87 -7.37
C SER A 26 -0.65 -6.37 -7.19
N LEU A 27 0.40 -5.58 -6.98
CA LEU A 27 0.38 -4.13 -6.86
C LEU A 27 0.78 -3.40 -8.15
N SER A 28 0.96 -4.11 -9.28
CA SER A 28 1.36 -3.50 -10.56
C SER A 28 0.43 -2.39 -11.04
N TRP A 29 -0.81 -2.37 -10.58
CA TRP A 29 -1.80 -1.33 -10.84
C TRP A 29 -1.46 0.04 -10.20
N LEU A 30 -0.56 0.09 -9.20
CA LEU A 30 -0.03 1.35 -8.65
C LEU A 30 0.84 2.10 -9.67
N THR A 31 1.51 1.36 -10.57
CA THR A 31 2.50 1.91 -11.52
C THR A 31 1.94 3.06 -12.34
N GLY A 32 2.70 4.16 -12.38
CA GLY A 32 2.36 5.36 -13.12
C GLY A 32 2.68 6.63 -12.34
N SER A 33 2.35 7.78 -12.95
CA SER A 33 2.51 9.10 -12.32
C SER A 33 1.13 9.71 -12.07
N TRP A 34 0.95 10.19 -10.86
CA TRP A 34 -0.29 10.68 -10.31
C TRP A 34 -0.09 12.06 -9.70
N GLN A 35 -1.05 12.97 -9.87
CA GLN A 35 -0.98 14.30 -9.26
C GLN A 35 -2.35 14.80 -8.82
N GLY A 36 -2.36 15.64 -7.80
CA GLY A 36 -3.58 16.28 -7.29
C GLY A 36 -3.33 17.18 -6.09
N PRO A 37 -4.35 17.92 -5.66
CA PRO A 37 -4.21 18.84 -4.53
C PRO A 37 -4.11 18.11 -3.19
N ILE A 38 -3.27 18.65 -2.30
CA ILE A 38 -3.23 18.34 -0.87
C ILE A 38 -3.22 19.66 -0.08
N GLY A 39 -4.38 20.06 0.44
CA GLY A 39 -4.55 21.42 0.95
C GLY A 39 -4.28 22.46 -0.13
N ASP A 40 -3.38 23.42 0.17
CA ASP A 40 -2.94 24.46 -0.76
C ASP A 40 -1.72 24.04 -1.62
N ASN A 41 -1.29 22.78 -1.51
CA ASN A 41 -0.14 22.26 -2.22
C ASN A 41 -0.56 21.31 -3.37
N LEU A 42 0.37 21.06 -4.29
CA LEU A 42 0.31 20.00 -5.28
C LEU A 42 1.07 18.77 -4.75
N LEU A 43 0.46 17.62 -4.78
CA LEU A 43 1.11 16.33 -4.55
C LEU A 43 1.33 15.63 -5.90
N GLU A 44 2.53 15.13 -6.10
CA GLU A 44 2.92 14.28 -7.23
C GLU A 44 3.45 12.97 -6.67
N GLU A 45 3.03 11.86 -7.23
CA GLU A 45 3.45 10.52 -6.79
C GLU A 45 3.71 9.63 -8.01
N THR A 46 4.93 9.11 -8.13
CA THR A 46 5.33 8.25 -9.24
C THR A 46 5.77 6.88 -8.72
N TRP A 47 5.05 5.84 -9.16
CA TRP A 47 5.33 4.44 -8.86
C TRP A 47 6.10 3.78 -10.00
N LEU A 48 7.24 3.18 -9.68
CA LEU A 48 7.98 2.31 -10.61
C LEU A 48 7.26 0.95 -10.72
N PRO A 49 7.42 0.23 -11.87
CA PRO A 49 6.91 -1.13 -11.97
C PRO A 49 7.54 -2.08 -10.93
N PRO A 50 6.79 -3.08 -10.44
CA PRO A 50 7.34 -4.10 -9.54
C PRO A 50 8.57 -4.78 -10.13
N ARG A 51 9.60 -4.99 -9.32
CA ARG A 51 10.83 -5.69 -9.70
C ARG A 51 11.51 -6.30 -8.48
N ALA A 52 11.98 -7.54 -8.63
CA ALA A 52 12.78 -8.24 -7.62
C ALA A 52 12.16 -8.24 -6.21
N GLY A 53 10.84 -8.48 -6.13
CA GLY A 53 10.11 -8.54 -4.85
C GLY A 53 9.82 -7.19 -4.22
N THR A 54 10.00 -6.07 -4.95
CA THR A 54 9.75 -4.70 -4.45
C THR A 54 8.96 -3.85 -5.43
N ILE A 55 8.26 -2.86 -4.91
CA ILE A 55 7.67 -1.74 -5.67
C ILE A 55 7.94 -0.44 -4.91
N VAL A 56 8.30 0.63 -5.61
CA VAL A 56 8.79 1.89 -5.02
C VAL A 56 8.07 3.07 -5.63
N ALA A 57 7.73 4.07 -4.79
CA ALA A 57 7.28 5.38 -5.23
C ALA A 57 8.19 6.50 -4.74
N LEU A 58 8.28 7.55 -5.56
CA LEU A 58 8.75 8.86 -5.18
C LEU A 58 7.55 9.80 -5.10
N VAL A 59 7.40 10.46 -3.96
CA VAL A 59 6.36 11.46 -3.71
C VAL A 59 6.99 12.82 -3.54
N ARG A 60 6.38 13.86 -4.09
CA ARG A 60 6.80 15.25 -3.90
C ARG A 60 5.58 16.11 -3.61
N SER A 61 5.68 16.97 -2.60
CA SER A 61 4.69 18.03 -2.35
C SER A 61 5.32 19.40 -2.58
N THR A 62 4.66 20.21 -3.39
CA THR A 62 5.12 21.57 -3.73
C THR A 62 4.01 22.60 -3.57
N ASN A 63 4.39 23.85 -3.30
CA ASN A 63 3.54 25.01 -3.53
C ASN A 63 4.17 25.90 -4.62
N ASP A 64 3.62 27.09 -4.84
CA ASP A 64 4.09 28.02 -5.89
C ASP A 64 5.56 28.45 -5.74
N SER A 65 6.18 28.25 -4.59
CA SER A 65 7.50 28.82 -4.27
C SER A 65 8.55 27.78 -3.84
N SER A 66 8.14 26.60 -3.38
CA SER A 66 9.09 25.63 -2.83
C SER A 66 8.56 24.21 -2.76
N THR A 67 9.47 23.26 -2.67
CA THR A 67 9.18 21.88 -2.24
C THR A 67 8.91 21.87 -0.73
N GLN A 68 7.80 21.27 -0.33
CA GLN A 68 7.40 21.15 1.07
C GLN A 68 8.00 19.89 1.69
N PHE A 69 7.91 18.77 0.98
CA PHE A 69 8.58 17.52 1.34
C PHE A 69 8.80 16.65 0.10
N VAL A 70 9.70 15.70 0.26
CA VAL A 70 9.86 14.53 -0.60
C VAL A 70 9.65 13.29 0.27
N GLU A 71 8.98 12.26 -0.27
CA GLU A 71 8.77 11.00 0.42
C GLU A 71 9.17 9.84 -0.49
N ILE A 72 9.79 8.83 0.10
CA ILE A 72 10.04 7.54 -0.54
C ILE A 72 9.14 6.52 0.11
N VAL A 73 8.34 5.83 -0.72
CA VAL A 73 7.52 4.70 -0.32
C VAL A 73 8.12 3.43 -0.92
N HIS A 74 8.32 2.42 -0.09
CA HIS A 74 8.88 1.14 -0.49
C HIS A 74 7.98 0.01 0.03
N ILE A 75 7.49 -0.86 -0.86
CA ILE A 75 6.74 -2.06 -0.48
C ILE A 75 7.55 -3.27 -0.92
N GLU A 76 7.76 -4.21 -0.01
CA GLU A 76 8.53 -5.42 -0.27
C GLU A 76 7.81 -6.69 0.21
N GLU A 77 8.21 -7.82 -0.40
CA GLU A 77 7.79 -9.15 0.02
C GLU A 77 8.61 -9.60 1.24
N VAL A 78 7.94 -9.77 2.38
CA VAL A 78 8.57 -10.19 3.66
C VAL A 78 7.78 -11.35 4.24
N ASN A 79 8.42 -12.49 4.48
CA ASN A 79 7.82 -13.66 5.16
C ASN A 79 6.44 -14.10 4.58
N GLY A 80 6.27 -13.99 3.26
CA GLY A 80 5.04 -14.41 2.57
C GLY A 80 3.90 -13.39 2.63
N THR A 81 4.15 -12.20 3.14
CA THR A 81 3.26 -11.03 3.14
C THR A 81 3.92 -9.82 2.47
N LEU A 82 3.29 -8.64 2.55
CA LEU A 82 3.84 -7.37 2.07
C LEU A 82 4.03 -6.43 3.26
N GLU A 83 5.17 -5.77 3.31
CA GLU A 83 5.48 -4.70 4.25
C GLU A 83 5.67 -3.39 3.50
N LEU A 84 5.10 -2.29 3.99
CA LEU A 84 5.32 -0.96 3.46
C LEU A 84 6.22 -0.18 4.42
N GLN A 85 7.19 0.49 3.84
CA GLN A 85 8.12 1.40 4.52
C GLN A 85 8.02 2.77 3.86
N LEU A 86 8.04 3.84 4.64
CA LEU A 86 8.11 5.19 4.10
C LEU A 86 8.98 6.10 4.96
N GLN A 87 9.60 7.07 4.31
CA GLN A 87 10.37 8.11 4.96
C GLN A 87 10.20 9.45 4.24
N LEU A 88 9.99 10.51 5.03
CA LEU A 88 9.86 11.88 4.55
C LEU A 88 11.16 12.64 4.71
N PHE A 89 11.42 13.53 3.74
CA PHE A 89 12.60 14.40 3.68
C PHE A 89 12.15 15.84 3.42
N ASP A 90 12.89 16.78 3.95
CA ASP A 90 12.74 18.19 3.63
C ASP A 90 13.33 18.54 2.25
N ASN A 91 13.28 19.80 1.86
CA ASN A 91 13.79 20.29 0.58
C ASN A 91 15.33 20.22 0.44
N SER A 92 16.05 19.96 1.52
CA SER A 92 17.51 19.71 1.54
C SER A 92 17.85 18.22 1.57
N LEU A 93 16.85 17.34 1.46
CA LEU A 93 16.94 15.89 1.60
C LEU A 93 17.39 15.43 2.99
N SER A 94 17.16 16.25 4.02
CA SER A 94 17.31 15.82 5.41
C SER A 94 16.05 15.11 5.87
N PRO A 95 16.14 13.97 6.58
CA PRO A 95 14.96 13.28 7.09
C PRO A 95 14.13 14.18 8.02
N ILE A 96 12.84 14.36 7.72
CA ILE A 96 11.89 15.03 8.60
C ILE A 96 11.51 14.11 9.75
N THR A 97 11.41 12.83 9.46
CA THR A 97 11.13 11.80 10.45
C THR A 97 12.44 11.14 10.90
N PRO A 98 12.67 10.95 12.20
CA PRO A 98 13.93 10.40 12.71
C PRO A 98 14.13 8.92 12.33
N GLU A 99 13.04 8.24 11.99
CA GLU A 99 13.01 6.80 11.67
C GLU A 99 12.14 6.56 10.45
N VAL A 100 12.41 5.47 9.73
CA VAL A 100 11.52 4.91 8.71
C VAL A 100 10.23 4.46 9.39
N TYR A 101 9.10 4.74 8.77
CA TYR A 101 7.80 4.26 9.22
C TYR A 101 7.49 2.91 8.56
N TYR A 102 7.04 1.96 9.36
CA TYR A 102 6.71 0.60 8.95
C TYR A 102 5.21 0.35 9.04
N PHE A 103 4.68 -0.36 8.06
CA PHE A 103 3.27 -0.75 7.99
C PHE A 103 3.13 -2.20 7.55
N GLU A 104 2.28 -2.93 8.22
CA GLU A 104 1.91 -4.30 7.85
C GLU A 104 0.65 -4.34 6.99
N LEU A 105 0.61 -5.26 6.02
CA LEU A 105 -0.54 -5.45 5.15
C LEU A 105 -1.76 -5.88 5.97
N THR A 106 -2.90 -5.22 5.72
CA THR A 106 -4.19 -5.60 6.32
C THR A 106 -5.20 -6.11 5.29
N LYS A 107 -5.13 -5.61 4.05
CA LYS A 107 -6.05 -6.02 3.00
C LYS A 107 -5.42 -5.83 1.62
N LEU A 108 -5.65 -6.79 0.74
CA LEU A 108 -5.27 -6.73 -0.67
C LEU A 108 -6.44 -7.23 -1.51
N GLU A 109 -6.94 -6.38 -2.39
CA GLU A 109 -8.00 -6.67 -3.37
C GLU A 109 -7.58 -6.19 -4.76
N GLU A 110 -8.42 -6.41 -5.75
CA GLU A 110 -8.21 -5.83 -7.08
C GLU A 110 -8.24 -4.29 -6.98
N ASN A 111 -7.13 -3.63 -7.40
CA ASN A 111 -6.98 -2.17 -7.37
C ASN A 111 -7.14 -1.50 -5.98
N TYR A 112 -6.99 -2.27 -4.90
CA TYR A 112 -7.03 -1.76 -3.54
C TYR A 112 -6.01 -2.47 -2.65
N VAL A 113 -5.28 -1.69 -1.85
CA VAL A 113 -4.40 -2.22 -0.80
C VAL A 113 -4.47 -1.34 0.43
N SER A 114 -4.47 -1.94 1.61
CA SER A 114 -4.39 -1.21 2.88
C SER A 114 -3.39 -1.83 3.84
N PHE A 115 -2.83 -0.95 4.65
CA PHE A 115 -1.79 -1.23 5.63
C PHE A 115 -2.14 -0.60 6.97
N LYS A 116 -1.62 -1.18 8.04
CA LYS A 116 -1.69 -0.67 9.41
C LYS A 116 -0.30 -0.30 9.90
N GLY A 117 -0.14 0.89 10.44
CA GLY A 117 1.13 1.37 10.99
C GLY A 117 1.60 0.56 12.18
N ILE A 118 2.89 0.32 12.23
CA ILE A 118 3.59 -0.32 13.35
C ILE A 118 4.18 0.78 14.25
N GLY A 119 3.79 0.75 15.52
CA GLY A 119 4.20 1.80 16.48
C GLY A 119 3.28 3.03 16.44
N THR A 120 3.67 4.08 17.16
CA THR A 120 2.82 5.26 17.40
C THR A 120 3.21 6.49 16.58
N ARG A 121 4.22 6.40 15.73
CA ARG A 121 4.79 7.53 14.97
C ARG A 121 4.32 7.59 13.51
N ALA A 122 3.94 6.44 12.96
CA ALA A 122 3.35 6.36 11.64
C ALA A 122 1.85 6.69 11.67
N HIS A 123 1.22 6.83 10.52
CA HIS A 123 -0.25 6.82 10.46
C HIS A 123 -0.81 5.50 11.00
N ARG A 124 -2.02 5.53 11.57
CA ARG A 124 -2.71 4.31 12.01
C ARG A 124 -2.99 3.37 10.85
N THR A 125 -3.42 3.96 9.73
CA THR A 125 -3.70 3.23 8.49
C THR A 125 -3.24 4.04 7.30
N LEU A 126 -2.89 3.33 6.22
CA LEU A 126 -2.58 3.90 4.91
C LEU A 126 -3.18 2.97 3.86
N SER A 127 -3.87 3.51 2.87
CA SER A 127 -4.42 2.73 1.78
C SER A 127 -4.30 3.44 0.44
N TYR A 128 -4.21 2.63 -0.61
CA TYR A 128 -4.22 3.06 -2.00
C TYR A 128 -5.37 2.38 -2.73
N GLU A 129 -6.00 3.10 -3.63
CA GLU A 129 -7.09 2.58 -4.47
C GLU A 129 -7.04 3.23 -5.86
N ARG A 130 -7.24 2.42 -6.89
CA ARG A 130 -7.37 2.88 -8.28
C ARG A 130 -8.69 2.38 -8.85
N PRO A 131 -9.82 3.07 -8.56
CA PRO A 131 -11.14 2.62 -9.01
C PRO A 131 -11.34 2.75 -10.52
N GLU A 132 -10.60 3.67 -11.16
CA GLU A 132 -10.66 3.94 -12.61
C GLU A 132 -9.25 4.14 -13.16
N LYS A 133 -9.12 4.05 -14.48
CA LYS A 133 -7.83 4.15 -15.18
C LYS A 133 -7.03 5.41 -14.82
N ASP A 134 -7.69 6.55 -14.71
CA ASP A 134 -7.07 7.86 -14.52
C ASP A 134 -7.40 8.47 -13.15
N LEU A 135 -7.86 7.66 -12.20
CA LEU A 135 -8.23 8.07 -10.84
C LEU A 135 -7.54 7.23 -9.79
N PHE A 136 -6.92 7.90 -8.81
CA PHE A 136 -6.16 7.27 -7.75
C PHE A 136 -6.45 7.95 -6.41
N PHE A 137 -6.65 7.17 -5.36
CA PHE A 137 -6.87 7.66 -4.01
C PHE A 137 -5.78 7.17 -3.08
N ILE A 138 -5.31 8.10 -2.24
CA ILE A 138 -4.51 7.81 -1.06
C ILE A 138 -5.36 8.17 0.14
N ARG A 139 -5.52 7.25 1.09
CA ARG A 139 -6.22 7.53 2.35
C ARG A 139 -5.36 7.14 3.52
N PHE A 140 -5.28 8.00 4.50
CA PHE A 140 -4.58 7.67 5.73
C PHE A 140 -5.32 8.23 6.95
N GLN A 141 -5.15 7.54 8.07
CA GLN A 141 -5.64 7.95 9.38
C GLN A 141 -4.43 8.32 10.24
N PRO A 142 -4.21 9.60 10.57
CA PRO A 142 -3.19 9.98 11.55
C PRO A 142 -3.52 9.39 12.93
N TYR A 143 -2.52 9.37 13.83
CA TYR A 143 -2.79 9.03 15.23
C TYR A 143 -3.67 10.07 15.92
N GLU A 144 -3.53 11.33 15.54
CA GLU A 144 -4.33 12.45 15.99
C GLU A 144 -4.91 13.18 14.79
N GLY A 145 -6.18 13.63 14.91
CA GLY A 145 -6.90 14.30 13.84
C GLY A 145 -7.78 13.38 12.99
N ASP A 146 -8.38 13.98 11.98
CA ASP A 146 -9.32 13.30 11.09
C ASP A 146 -8.63 12.47 10.02
N ALA A 147 -9.38 11.51 9.45
CA ALA A 147 -8.95 10.77 8.27
C ALA A 147 -8.76 11.72 7.08
N VAL A 148 -7.71 11.47 6.31
CA VAL A 148 -7.37 12.27 5.13
C VAL A 148 -7.58 11.41 3.88
N GLU A 149 -8.23 11.99 2.88
CA GLU A 149 -8.33 11.44 1.52
C GLU A 149 -7.69 12.42 0.54
N ILE A 150 -6.78 11.90 -0.29
CA ILE A 150 -6.15 12.64 -1.38
C ILE A 150 -6.61 11.99 -2.68
N ARG A 151 -7.15 12.81 -3.57
CA ARG A 151 -7.57 12.39 -4.90
C ARG A 151 -6.57 12.85 -5.93
N LEU A 152 -5.98 11.90 -6.64
CA LEU A 152 -5.01 12.13 -7.69
C LEU A 152 -5.59 11.71 -9.05
N THR A 153 -5.09 12.32 -10.10
CA THR A 153 -5.37 11.94 -11.50
C THR A 153 -4.07 11.57 -12.20
N SER A 154 -4.16 10.74 -13.24
CA SER A 154 -2.99 10.35 -14.01
C SER A 154 -2.34 11.56 -14.69
N GLU A 155 -1.02 11.68 -14.53
CA GLU A 155 -0.23 12.65 -15.27
C GLU A 155 0.23 12.04 -16.59
N LYS A 156 0.06 12.80 -17.66
CA LYS A 156 0.57 12.45 -19.01
C LYS A 156 1.72 13.40 -19.32
N TYR A 157 2.93 12.88 -19.31
CA TYR A 157 4.10 13.57 -19.83
C TYR A 157 4.15 13.53 -21.35
#